data_26f74953581333762c763434d7712565
#
_entry.id   26f74953581333762c763434d7712565
#
_cell.length_a   1.000
_cell.length_b   1.000
_cell.length_c   1.000
_cell.angle_alpha   90.00
_cell.angle_beta   90.00
_cell.angle_gamma   90.00
#
_symmetry.space_group_name_H-M   'P 1'
#
loop_
_entity.id
_entity.type
_entity.pdbx_description
1 polymer ?
#
loop_
_entity_poly.entity_id
_entity_poly.type
_entity_poly.pdbx_seq_one_letter_code
_entity_poly.pdbx_strand_id
1 'polypeptide(L)'
;MQVFYQIKKKKLSKSKNILGVILARGNSKGIKKKNLLKLNGRTLIEIAIDNALKSKKLNKIIFSSEDEKLIKVAKKKIKVNFKRPRKLSSDKSSSYSVIKHAVKWLEDNESWKADIVVILSPTTPFRKSKHIDAVLELMIKKNYDAAITITDPDYPPYWMFKKENNGYKFILSKGKKITRRQDAPKVYQPAGMVYALKTNFLSKLNGILPQGKTGGYFVKREEAMNIDTLTQFETAKFLAKKYLKK
;
A
#
# COMPACT_ATOMS: atom_id res chain seq x y z
N MET A 1 -5.24 60.29 -5.18
CA MET A 1 -4.26 59.36 -4.66
C MET A 1 -4.92 57.97 -4.66
N GLN A 2 -4.77 57.20 -5.78
CA GLN A 2 -5.36 55.87 -5.95
C GLN A 2 -4.37 54.83 -5.45
N VAL A 3 -4.76 54.08 -4.42
CA VAL A 3 -3.98 53.00 -3.84
C VAL A 3 -4.33 51.71 -4.62
N PHE A 4 -3.42 51.29 -5.50
CA PHE A 4 -3.57 50.00 -6.19
C PHE A 4 -3.20 48.86 -5.23
N TYR A 5 -4.19 48.11 -4.75
CA TYR A 5 -3.97 46.82 -4.08
C TYR A 5 -3.57 45.77 -5.13
N GLN A 6 -2.30 45.42 -5.15
CA GLN A 6 -1.85 44.23 -5.90
C GLN A 6 -2.26 42.96 -5.15
N ILE A 7 -3.33 42.32 -5.64
CA ILE A 7 -3.70 40.97 -5.21
C ILE A 7 -2.60 40.02 -5.74
N LYS A 8 -1.70 39.52 -4.84
CA LYS A 8 -0.80 38.43 -5.15
C LYS A 8 -1.61 37.22 -5.61
N LYS A 9 -1.64 36.96 -6.93
CA LYS A 9 -2.18 35.71 -7.50
C LYS A 9 -1.46 34.54 -6.83
N LYS A 10 -2.16 33.84 -5.93
CA LYS A 10 -1.72 32.54 -5.41
C LYS A 10 -1.48 31.66 -6.62
N LYS A 11 -0.22 31.26 -6.89
CA LYS A 11 0.11 30.26 -7.93
C LYS A 11 -0.78 29.05 -7.69
N LEU A 12 -1.72 28.75 -8.59
CA LEU A 12 -2.43 27.48 -8.59
C LEU A 12 -1.39 26.38 -8.61
N SER A 13 -1.28 25.62 -7.56
CA SER A 13 -0.41 24.44 -7.53
C SER A 13 -0.92 23.50 -8.60
N LYS A 14 -0.07 23.19 -9.60
CA LYS A 14 -0.37 22.24 -10.67
C LYS A 14 -0.90 20.96 -9.99
N SER A 15 -2.11 20.53 -10.36
CA SER A 15 -2.69 19.29 -9.82
C SER A 15 -1.74 18.14 -10.07
N LYS A 16 -1.41 17.37 -9.03
CA LYS A 16 -0.47 16.24 -9.14
C LYS A 16 -1.13 15.06 -9.82
N ASN A 17 -0.43 14.43 -10.73
CA ASN A 17 -0.83 13.17 -11.34
C ASN A 17 -0.55 12.00 -10.38
N ILE A 18 -1.60 11.37 -9.87
CA ILE A 18 -1.51 10.31 -8.85
C ILE A 18 -1.94 8.99 -9.45
N LEU A 19 -0.99 8.03 -9.48
CA LEU A 19 -1.18 6.70 -10.03
C LEU A 19 -1.44 5.67 -8.91
N GLY A 20 -2.57 4.99 -8.95
CA GLY A 20 -2.81 3.78 -8.16
C GLY A 20 -2.28 2.54 -8.91
N VAL A 21 -1.42 1.75 -8.27
CA VAL A 21 -0.89 0.50 -8.83
C VAL A 21 -1.36 -0.67 -7.97
N ILE A 22 -2.23 -1.51 -8.52
CA ILE A 22 -2.71 -2.73 -7.86
C ILE A 22 -1.80 -3.88 -8.29
N LEU A 23 -1.01 -4.42 -7.34
CA LEU A 23 -0.04 -5.48 -7.58
C LEU A 23 -0.63 -6.84 -7.25
N ALA A 24 -0.82 -7.69 -8.25
CA ALA A 24 -1.30 -9.07 -8.08
C ALA A 24 -0.50 -10.04 -8.94
N ARG A 25 0.24 -10.95 -8.31
CA ARG A 25 0.92 -12.04 -9.03
C ARG A 25 0.09 -13.31 -8.99
N GLY A 26 0.21 -14.16 -10.01
CA GLY A 26 -0.48 -15.44 -10.10
C GLY A 26 -0.01 -16.44 -9.06
N ASN A 27 1.31 -16.53 -8.85
CA ASN A 27 1.90 -17.43 -7.87
C ASN A 27 1.96 -16.79 -6.49
N SER A 28 1.30 -17.44 -5.52
CA SER A 28 1.29 -17.04 -4.11
C SER A 28 1.83 -18.18 -3.26
N LYS A 29 2.86 -17.93 -2.44
CA LYS A 29 3.51 -18.95 -1.60
C LYS A 29 2.60 -19.50 -0.49
N GLY A 30 1.90 -18.62 0.21
CA GLY A 30 1.11 -19.02 1.40
C GLY A 30 -0.22 -19.69 1.05
N ILE A 31 -0.95 -19.15 0.09
CA ILE A 31 -2.26 -19.68 -0.34
C ILE A 31 -2.31 -19.72 -1.86
N LYS A 32 -2.53 -20.90 -2.43
CA LYS A 32 -2.66 -21.06 -3.89
C LYS A 32 -3.80 -20.16 -4.42
N LYS A 33 -3.52 -19.40 -5.49
CA LYS A 33 -4.49 -18.48 -6.12
C LYS A 33 -5.07 -17.43 -5.15
N LYS A 34 -4.32 -17.00 -4.15
CA LYS A 34 -4.74 -16.09 -3.08
C LYS A 34 -5.60 -14.92 -3.57
N ASN A 35 -5.18 -14.23 -4.63
CA ASN A 35 -5.85 -13.05 -5.16
C ASN A 35 -7.26 -13.31 -5.73
N LEU A 36 -7.63 -14.58 -6.00
CA LEU A 36 -8.95 -15.02 -6.44
C LEU A 36 -9.86 -15.47 -5.29
N LEU A 37 -9.35 -15.53 -4.06
CA LEU A 37 -10.19 -15.85 -2.89
C LEU A 37 -11.30 -14.82 -2.75
N LYS A 38 -12.48 -15.29 -2.33
CA LYS A 38 -13.68 -14.46 -2.22
C LYS A 38 -14.03 -14.15 -0.76
N LEU A 39 -14.33 -12.88 -0.51
CA LEU A 39 -14.97 -12.39 0.73
C LEU A 39 -16.29 -11.74 0.36
N ASN A 40 -17.38 -12.18 0.97
CA ASN A 40 -18.74 -11.72 0.64
C ASN A 40 -19.03 -11.73 -0.87
N GLY A 41 -18.68 -12.84 -1.55
CA GLY A 41 -18.94 -13.05 -2.98
C GLY A 41 -17.98 -12.34 -3.95
N ARG A 42 -17.13 -11.40 -3.50
CA ARG A 42 -16.17 -10.64 -4.32
C ARG A 42 -14.75 -11.16 -4.11
N THR A 43 -13.97 -11.27 -5.19
CA THR A 43 -12.55 -11.61 -5.11
C THR A 43 -11.76 -10.48 -4.43
N LEU A 44 -10.59 -10.81 -3.87
CA LEU A 44 -9.69 -9.79 -3.30
C LEU A 44 -9.27 -8.74 -4.34
N ILE A 45 -9.15 -9.13 -5.61
CA ILE A 45 -8.88 -8.21 -6.73
C ILE A 45 -10.04 -7.23 -6.92
N GLU A 46 -11.27 -7.72 -6.99
CA GLU A 46 -12.46 -6.86 -7.17
C GLU A 46 -12.60 -5.88 -6.02
N ILE A 47 -12.40 -6.33 -4.78
CA ILE A 47 -12.43 -5.45 -3.61
C ILE A 47 -11.35 -4.36 -3.70
N ALA A 48 -10.13 -4.72 -4.12
CA ALA A 48 -9.04 -3.77 -4.25
C ALA A 48 -9.30 -2.72 -5.34
N ILE A 49 -9.83 -3.14 -6.49
CA ILE A 49 -10.18 -2.25 -7.60
C ILE A 49 -11.33 -1.32 -7.22
N ASP A 50 -12.42 -1.87 -6.63
CA ASP A 50 -13.58 -1.07 -6.21
C ASP A 50 -13.18 0.04 -5.23
N ASN A 51 -12.27 -0.25 -4.28
CA ASN A 51 -11.77 0.75 -3.35
C ASN A 51 -10.84 1.79 -4.02
N ALA A 52 -10.06 1.38 -5.00
CA ALA A 52 -9.22 2.32 -5.76
C ALA A 52 -10.10 3.25 -6.63
N LEU A 53 -11.11 2.73 -7.31
CA LEU A 53 -12.06 3.51 -8.11
C LEU A 53 -12.86 4.53 -7.29
N LYS A 54 -13.14 4.22 -6.02
CA LYS A 54 -13.85 5.12 -5.10
C LYS A 54 -12.95 6.20 -4.48
N SER A 55 -11.63 6.16 -4.70
CA SER A 55 -10.72 7.23 -4.24
C SER A 55 -10.96 8.51 -5.02
N LYS A 56 -11.06 9.62 -4.30
CA LYS A 56 -11.24 10.96 -4.89
C LYS A 56 -9.93 11.61 -5.35
N LYS A 57 -8.79 10.97 -5.05
CA LYS A 57 -7.45 11.53 -5.30
C LYS A 57 -6.64 10.78 -6.34
N LEU A 58 -7.00 9.54 -6.67
CA LEU A 58 -6.34 8.82 -7.75
C LEU A 58 -6.82 9.34 -9.11
N ASN A 59 -5.88 9.68 -9.99
CA ASN A 59 -6.19 10.11 -11.36
C ASN A 59 -6.23 8.93 -12.34
N LYS A 60 -5.41 7.92 -12.07
CA LYS A 60 -5.30 6.72 -12.92
C LYS A 60 -5.02 5.49 -12.09
N ILE A 61 -5.49 4.32 -12.56
CA ILE A 61 -5.28 3.03 -11.89
C ILE A 61 -4.73 2.05 -12.91
N ILE A 62 -3.64 1.35 -12.54
CA ILE A 62 -3.09 0.21 -13.27
C ILE A 62 -3.24 -1.06 -12.43
N PHE A 63 -3.72 -2.13 -13.08
CA PHE A 63 -3.66 -3.48 -12.54
C PHE A 63 -2.45 -4.20 -13.14
N SER A 64 -1.48 -4.56 -12.31
CA SER A 64 -0.23 -5.19 -12.74
C SER A 64 -0.23 -6.67 -12.38
N SER A 65 -0.31 -7.52 -13.40
CA SER A 65 -0.25 -8.99 -13.29
C SER A 65 0.33 -9.61 -14.57
N GLU A 66 0.93 -10.79 -14.42
CA GLU A 66 1.33 -11.69 -15.51
C GLU A 66 0.30 -12.79 -15.78
N ASP A 67 -0.62 -13.02 -14.84
CA ASP A 67 -1.59 -14.12 -14.86
C ASP A 67 -2.88 -13.70 -15.58
N GLU A 68 -3.21 -14.39 -16.67
CA GLU A 68 -4.40 -14.11 -17.49
C GLU A 68 -5.72 -14.26 -16.72
N LYS A 69 -5.77 -15.18 -15.73
CA LYS A 69 -6.99 -15.37 -14.92
C LYS A 69 -7.24 -14.16 -14.05
N LEU A 70 -6.16 -13.61 -13.44
CA LEU A 70 -6.24 -12.40 -12.63
C LEU A 70 -6.60 -11.18 -13.50
N ILE A 71 -5.99 -11.07 -14.68
CA ILE A 71 -6.27 -10.02 -15.66
C ILE A 71 -7.73 -10.08 -16.10
N LYS A 72 -8.27 -11.29 -16.40
CA LYS A 72 -9.69 -11.47 -16.77
C LYS A 72 -10.65 -10.97 -15.69
N VAL A 73 -10.33 -11.19 -14.41
CA VAL A 73 -11.13 -10.66 -13.29
C VAL A 73 -11.06 -9.13 -13.24
N ALA A 74 -9.86 -8.55 -13.37
CA ALA A 74 -9.68 -7.10 -13.34
C ALA A 74 -10.38 -6.40 -14.53
N LYS A 75 -10.36 -6.99 -15.72
CA LYS A 75 -11.02 -6.48 -16.94
C LYS A 75 -12.53 -6.30 -16.78
N LYS A 76 -13.18 -6.98 -15.84
CA LYS A 76 -14.60 -6.77 -15.54
C LYS A 76 -14.88 -5.42 -14.85
N LYS A 77 -13.86 -4.78 -14.31
CA LYS A 77 -13.98 -3.56 -13.51
C LYS A 77 -13.26 -2.35 -14.10
N ILE A 78 -12.13 -2.57 -14.75
CA ILE A 78 -11.29 -1.52 -15.34
C ILE A 78 -10.71 -1.97 -16.68
N LYS A 79 -10.34 -0.99 -17.52
CA LYS A 79 -9.58 -1.25 -18.74
C LYS A 79 -8.16 -1.72 -18.33
N VAL A 80 -7.75 -2.89 -18.80
CA VAL A 80 -6.40 -3.44 -18.56
C VAL A 80 -5.71 -3.60 -19.91
N ASN A 81 -4.93 -2.59 -20.30
CA ASN A 81 -4.12 -2.58 -21.53
C ASN A 81 -2.68 -3.00 -21.27
N PHE A 82 -2.35 -3.26 -20.02
CA PHE A 82 -1.00 -3.46 -19.48
C PHE A 82 -0.86 -4.88 -18.97
N LYS A 83 0.23 -5.55 -19.35
CA LYS A 83 0.57 -6.88 -18.84
C LYS A 83 1.99 -6.87 -18.27
N ARG A 84 2.16 -7.37 -17.06
CA ARG A 84 3.47 -7.50 -16.43
C ARG A 84 4.27 -8.59 -17.12
N PRO A 85 5.53 -8.36 -17.53
CA PRO A 85 6.42 -9.40 -18.01
C PRO A 85 6.68 -10.47 -16.95
N ARG A 86 6.72 -11.74 -17.34
CA ARG A 86 6.96 -12.88 -16.41
C ARG A 86 8.23 -12.71 -15.57
N LYS A 87 9.30 -12.15 -16.14
CA LYS A 87 10.56 -11.85 -15.43
C LYS A 87 10.39 -10.94 -14.22
N LEU A 88 9.33 -10.11 -14.17
CA LEU A 88 8.99 -9.22 -13.05
C LEU A 88 7.99 -9.87 -12.06
N SER A 89 7.74 -11.18 -12.17
CA SER A 89 6.77 -11.89 -11.32
C SER A 89 7.40 -12.99 -10.48
N SER A 90 8.73 -13.12 -10.55
CA SER A 90 9.51 -14.03 -9.70
C SER A 90 9.54 -13.54 -8.25
N ASP A 91 9.84 -14.44 -7.31
CA ASP A 91 10.03 -14.10 -5.90
C ASP A 91 11.19 -13.14 -5.64
N LYS A 92 12.16 -13.08 -6.55
CA LYS A 92 13.31 -12.17 -6.50
C LYS A 92 13.00 -10.78 -7.08
N SER A 93 11.85 -10.61 -7.74
CA SER A 93 11.47 -9.33 -8.33
C SER A 93 11.14 -8.30 -7.26
N SER A 94 11.84 -7.17 -7.24
CA SER A 94 11.58 -6.10 -6.29
C SER A 94 10.27 -5.36 -6.64
N SER A 95 9.57 -4.86 -5.63
CA SER A 95 8.40 -3.98 -5.85
C SER A 95 8.77 -2.77 -6.70
N TYR A 96 10.00 -2.23 -6.53
CA TYR A 96 10.53 -1.14 -7.33
C TYR A 96 10.50 -1.44 -8.82
N SER A 97 11.06 -2.58 -9.25
CA SER A 97 11.13 -2.93 -10.68
C SER A 97 9.74 -3.10 -11.31
N VAL A 98 8.78 -3.65 -10.55
CA VAL A 98 7.39 -3.81 -11.01
C VAL A 98 6.70 -2.45 -11.17
N ILE A 99 6.87 -1.56 -10.20
CA ILE A 99 6.26 -0.23 -10.24
C ILE A 99 6.91 0.63 -11.32
N LYS A 100 8.23 0.61 -11.42
CA LYS A 100 8.98 1.31 -12.48
C LYS A 100 8.49 0.90 -13.87
N HIS A 101 8.25 -0.39 -14.07
CA HIS A 101 7.70 -0.90 -15.34
C HIS A 101 6.30 -0.32 -15.61
N ALA A 102 5.41 -0.24 -14.61
CA ALA A 102 4.08 0.33 -14.78
C ALA A 102 4.12 1.84 -15.09
N VAL A 103 4.97 2.59 -14.38
CA VAL A 103 5.16 4.04 -14.61
C VAL A 103 5.72 4.29 -16.01
N LYS A 104 6.79 3.56 -16.40
CA LYS A 104 7.39 3.70 -17.72
C LYS A 104 6.41 3.35 -18.83
N TRP A 105 5.62 2.30 -18.67
CA TRP A 105 4.62 1.93 -19.67
C TRP A 105 3.61 3.05 -19.92
N LEU A 106 3.14 3.74 -18.87
CA LEU A 106 2.25 4.90 -19.01
C LEU A 106 2.91 6.08 -19.73
N GLU A 107 4.16 6.36 -19.42
CA GLU A 107 4.92 7.40 -20.11
C GLU A 107 5.06 7.08 -21.61
N ASP A 108 5.45 5.85 -21.95
CA ASP A 108 5.75 5.43 -23.32
C ASP A 108 4.48 5.26 -24.16
N ASN A 109 3.34 4.81 -23.60
CA ASN A 109 2.15 4.44 -24.36
C ASN A 109 0.98 5.43 -24.24
N GLU A 110 0.96 6.24 -23.18
CA GLU A 110 -0.15 7.18 -22.93
C GLU A 110 0.34 8.62 -22.69
N SER A 111 1.63 8.90 -22.85
CA SER A 111 2.26 10.20 -22.59
C SER A 111 1.89 10.79 -21.21
N TRP A 112 1.64 9.89 -20.23
CA TRP A 112 1.16 10.26 -18.92
C TRP A 112 2.21 10.02 -17.83
N LYS A 113 2.66 11.10 -17.18
CA LYS A 113 3.68 11.06 -16.11
C LYS A 113 3.04 11.11 -14.74
N ALA A 114 3.38 10.14 -13.89
CA ALA A 114 2.96 10.12 -12.49
C ALA A 114 3.89 10.99 -11.63
N ASP A 115 3.32 11.88 -10.81
CA ASP A 115 4.05 12.61 -9.75
C ASP A 115 4.13 11.77 -8.47
N ILE A 116 3.05 11.04 -8.18
CA ILE A 116 2.92 10.18 -7.00
C ILE A 116 2.42 8.81 -7.44
N VAL A 117 3.01 7.77 -6.87
CA VAL A 117 2.55 6.38 -7.03
C VAL A 117 2.00 5.87 -5.71
N VAL A 118 0.85 5.20 -5.79
CA VAL A 118 0.19 4.55 -4.64
C VAL A 118 0.14 3.05 -4.88
N ILE A 119 0.80 2.28 -4.02
CA ILE A 119 0.82 0.83 -4.08
C ILE A 119 -0.35 0.29 -3.28
N LEU A 120 -1.17 -0.55 -3.92
CA LEU A 120 -2.39 -1.12 -3.37
C LEU A 120 -2.35 -2.65 -3.47
N SER A 121 -2.17 -3.34 -2.35
CA SER A 121 -2.20 -4.80 -2.32
C SER A 121 -3.63 -5.32 -2.24
N PRO A 122 -4.03 -6.34 -3.03
CA PRO A 122 -5.32 -7.02 -2.87
C PRO A 122 -5.46 -7.76 -1.54
N THR A 123 -4.34 -8.14 -0.92
CA THR A 123 -4.33 -8.93 0.32
C THR A 123 -4.77 -8.18 1.57
N THR A 124 -5.03 -6.86 1.46
CA THR A 124 -5.60 -6.02 2.54
C THR A 124 -7.04 -5.64 2.21
N PRO A 125 -8.00 -6.57 2.37
CA PRO A 125 -9.36 -6.42 1.85
C PRO A 125 -10.18 -5.34 2.55
N PHE A 126 -9.84 -4.97 3.80
CA PHE A 126 -10.59 -3.98 4.57
C PHE A 126 -10.09 -2.55 4.36
N ARG A 127 -9.09 -2.35 3.47
CA ARG A 127 -8.73 -1.02 2.98
C ARG A 127 -9.95 -0.38 2.32
N LYS A 128 -10.24 0.88 2.68
CA LYS A 128 -11.29 1.71 2.08
C LYS A 128 -10.66 2.85 1.27
N SER A 129 -11.42 3.42 0.35
CA SER A 129 -10.97 4.61 -0.43
C SER A 129 -10.52 5.76 0.48
N LYS A 130 -11.22 6.00 1.60
CA LYS A 130 -10.84 7.01 2.60
C LYS A 130 -9.40 6.85 3.12
N HIS A 131 -8.87 5.62 3.22
CA HIS A 131 -7.49 5.39 3.66
C HIS A 131 -6.49 5.82 2.60
N ILE A 132 -6.82 5.61 1.31
CA ILE A 132 -6.01 6.08 0.17
C ILE A 132 -5.96 7.60 0.19
N ASP A 133 -7.12 8.23 0.27
CA ASP A 133 -7.25 9.69 0.23
C ASP A 133 -6.57 10.37 1.42
N ALA A 134 -6.71 9.81 2.64
CA ALA A 134 -6.09 10.34 3.86
C ALA A 134 -4.56 10.24 3.84
N VAL A 135 -4.00 9.12 3.34
CA VAL A 135 -2.54 8.96 3.18
C VAL A 135 -2.01 10.00 2.19
N LEU A 136 -2.71 10.21 1.07
CA LEU A 136 -2.32 11.21 0.07
C LEU A 136 -2.44 12.64 0.62
N GLU A 137 -3.48 12.95 1.38
CA GLU A 137 -3.62 14.26 2.05
C GLU A 137 -2.48 14.52 3.02
N LEU A 138 -2.18 13.56 3.87
CA LEU A 138 -1.07 13.65 4.81
C LEU A 138 0.24 13.91 4.08
N MET A 139 0.52 13.14 3.03
CA MET A 139 1.74 13.25 2.23
C MET A 139 1.88 14.63 1.58
N ILE A 140 0.80 15.12 0.94
CA ILE A 140 0.81 16.40 0.23
C ILE A 140 0.88 17.58 1.20
N LYS A 141 0.03 17.57 2.25
CA LYS A 141 -0.06 18.67 3.23
C LYS A 141 1.26 18.87 4.01
N LYS A 142 1.95 17.76 4.34
CA LYS A 142 3.20 17.78 5.11
C LYS A 142 4.46 17.73 4.23
N ASN A 143 4.28 17.72 2.91
CA ASN A 143 5.36 17.59 1.93
C ASN A 143 6.31 16.42 2.24
N TYR A 144 5.74 15.28 2.60
CA TYR A 144 6.51 14.05 2.78
C TYR A 144 6.96 13.47 1.42
N ASP A 145 8.06 12.72 1.43
CA ASP A 145 8.54 12.00 0.25
C ASP A 145 7.73 10.72 0.03
N ALA A 146 7.23 10.17 1.12
CA ALA A 146 6.30 9.06 1.15
C ALA A 146 5.33 9.17 2.32
N ALA A 147 4.20 8.47 2.24
CA ALA A 147 3.32 8.23 3.37
C ALA A 147 2.73 6.83 3.30
N ILE A 148 2.59 6.19 4.45
CA ILE A 148 2.10 4.82 4.56
C ILE A 148 1.01 4.72 5.63
N THR A 149 0.19 3.68 5.53
CA THR A 149 -0.66 3.30 6.66
C THR A 149 0.17 2.58 7.72
N ILE A 150 -0.05 2.94 8.98
CA ILE A 150 0.58 2.34 10.16
C ILE A 150 -0.47 1.86 11.15
N THR A 151 -0.11 0.90 11.99
CA THR A 151 -0.96 0.36 13.05
C THR A 151 -0.12 -0.01 14.27
N ASP A 152 -0.78 -0.31 15.39
CA ASP A 152 -0.09 -0.82 16.56
C ASP A 152 0.48 -2.22 16.28
N PRO A 153 1.70 -2.52 16.73
CA PRO A 153 2.29 -3.85 16.58
C PRO A 153 1.63 -4.85 17.53
N ASP A 154 1.71 -6.14 17.18
CA ASP A 154 1.24 -7.23 18.04
C ASP A 154 2.00 -7.28 19.35
N TYR A 155 3.31 -7.13 19.24
CA TYR A 155 4.23 -7.06 20.37
C TYR A 155 5.21 -5.90 20.17
N PRO A 156 5.55 -5.18 21.24
CA PRO A 156 6.59 -4.15 21.16
C PRO A 156 7.92 -4.76 20.70
N PRO A 157 8.67 -4.12 19.80
CA PRO A 157 9.96 -4.63 19.32
C PRO A 157 11.00 -4.76 20.43
N TYR A 158 10.76 -4.11 21.55
CA TYR A 158 11.58 -4.20 22.74
C TYR A 158 11.60 -5.61 23.34
N TRP A 159 10.59 -6.44 23.11
CA TRP A 159 10.48 -7.81 23.60
C TRP A 159 10.79 -8.86 22.53
N MET A 160 11.31 -8.43 21.40
CA MET A 160 11.75 -9.35 20.34
C MET A 160 13.18 -9.81 20.61
N PHE A 161 13.43 -11.07 20.29
CA PHE A 161 14.72 -11.71 20.48
C PHE A 161 15.33 -12.08 19.13
N LYS A 162 16.66 -12.02 19.05
CA LYS A 162 17.44 -12.67 18.00
C LYS A 162 18.11 -13.91 18.57
N LYS A 163 18.23 -14.97 17.75
CA LYS A 163 19.00 -16.14 18.10
C LYS A 163 20.50 -15.81 18.02
N GLU A 164 21.27 -16.20 19.03
CA GLU A 164 22.73 -16.23 19.02
C GLU A 164 23.23 -17.66 19.33
N ASN A 165 24.55 -17.91 19.23
CA ASN A 165 25.10 -19.26 19.29
C ASN A 165 24.58 -20.12 20.45
N ASN A 166 24.47 -19.56 21.65
CA ASN A 166 24.09 -20.26 22.88
C ASN A 166 22.78 -19.74 23.50
N GLY A 167 21.85 -19.22 22.71
CA GLY A 167 20.58 -18.76 23.28
C GLY A 167 19.93 -17.61 22.50
N TYR A 168 19.23 -16.75 23.22
CA TYR A 168 18.49 -15.63 22.65
C TYR A 168 18.85 -14.33 23.37
N LYS A 169 19.02 -13.26 22.59
CA LYS A 169 19.20 -11.90 23.11
C LYS A 169 18.14 -10.95 22.60
N PHE A 170 17.75 -9.99 23.41
CA PHE A 170 16.88 -8.90 22.94
C PHE A 170 17.48 -8.20 21.73
N ILE A 171 16.63 -7.96 20.69
CA ILE A 171 17.05 -7.17 19.52
C ILE A 171 17.40 -5.74 19.96
N LEU A 172 16.63 -5.17 20.87
CA LEU A 172 16.84 -3.86 21.44
C LEU A 172 17.23 -4.01 22.94
N SER A 173 18.42 -3.57 23.32
CA SER A 173 18.93 -3.70 24.70
C SER A 173 18.02 -3.06 25.76
N LYS A 174 17.29 -2.00 25.41
CA LYS A 174 16.28 -1.35 26.26
C LYS A 174 15.15 -2.32 26.69
N GLY A 175 14.91 -3.41 25.94
CA GLY A 175 13.88 -4.40 26.25
C GLY A 175 14.06 -5.05 27.63
N LYS A 176 15.29 -5.22 28.11
CA LYS A 176 15.60 -5.77 29.44
C LYS A 176 14.97 -4.98 30.61
N LYS A 177 14.71 -3.69 30.40
CA LYS A 177 14.18 -2.77 31.44
C LYS A 177 12.68 -2.54 31.33
N ILE A 178 12.02 -3.05 30.28
CA ILE A 178 10.59 -2.84 30.03
C ILE A 178 9.83 -4.09 30.43
N THR A 179 9.20 -4.07 31.59
CA THR A 179 8.49 -5.21 32.17
C THR A 179 7.00 -5.23 31.83
N ARG A 180 6.40 -4.07 31.56
CA ARG A 180 4.98 -3.95 31.26
C ARG A 180 4.79 -3.27 29.90
N ARG A 181 3.74 -3.67 29.15
CA ARG A 181 3.45 -3.14 27.82
C ARG A 181 3.23 -1.63 27.80
N GLN A 182 2.57 -1.10 28.81
CA GLN A 182 2.29 0.34 28.93
C GLN A 182 3.54 1.20 29.16
N ASP A 183 4.63 0.60 29.66
CA ASP A 183 5.91 1.30 29.88
C ASP A 183 6.79 1.31 28.63
N ALA A 184 6.43 0.53 27.61
CA ALA A 184 7.15 0.51 26.35
C ALA A 184 6.90 1.81 25.56
N PRO A 185 7.96 2.43 25.00
CA PRO A 185 7.79 3.55 24.11
C PRO A 185 6.84 3.20 22.96
N LYS A 186 5.96 4.14 22.59
CA LYS A 186 4.98 3.92 21.54
C LYS A 186 5.67 3.76 20.19
N VAL A 187 5.38 2.66 19.51
CA VAL A 187 5.92 2.30 18.21
C VAL A 187 4.81 1.85 17.30
N TYR A 188 5.07 1.87 16.00
CA TYR A 188 4.09 1.47 14.98
C TYR A 188 4.73 0.52 13.99
N GLN A 189 3.91 -0.35 13.41
CA GLN A 189 4.30 -1.19 12.28
C GLN A 189 3.57 -0.76 11.01
N PRO A 190 4.14 -1.00 9.81
CA PRO A 190 3.42 -0.82 8.55
C PRO A 190 2.16 -1.67 8.52
N ALA A 191 1.04 -1.05 8.16
CA ALA A 191 -0.27 -1.74 8.09
C ALA A 191 -0.50 -2.45 6.74
N GLY A 192 0.39 -2.28 5.76
CA GLY A 192 0.31 -2.97 4.47
C GLY A 192 -0.79 -2.48 3.51
N MET A 193 -1.64 -1.54 3.93
CA MET A 193 -2.83 -1.16 3.17
C MET A 193 -2.55 -0.18 2.04
N VAL A 194 -1.79 0.89 2.31
CA VAL A 194 -1.48 1.97 1.37
C VAL A 194 -0.03 2.39 1.55
N TYR A 195 0.70 2.43 0.44
CA TYR A 195 2.04 3.02 0.37
C TYR A 195 2.05 4.05 -0.75
N ALA A 196 2.12 5.33 -0.42
CA ALA A 196 2.20 6.42 -1.37
C ALA A 196 3.61 7.02 -1.35
N LEU A 197 4.18 7.32 -2.52
CA LEU A 197 5.51 7.91 -2.63
C LEU A 197 5.63 8.78 -3.88
N LYS A 198 6.47 9.80 -3.82
CA LYS A 198 6.85 10.59 -5.00
C LYS A 198 7.55 9.69 -6.00
N THR A 199 7.26 9.83 -7.28
CA THR A 199 7.82 8.98 -8.33
C THR A 199 9.35 9.03 -8.40
N ASN A 200 9.96 10.18 -8.13
CA ASN A 200 11.41 10.33 -8.06
C ASN A 200 12.06 9.61 -6.84
N PHE A 201 11.27 9.16 -5.87
CA PHE A 201 11.72 8.35 -4.74
C PHE A 201 11.59 6.84 -4.96
N LEU A 202 11.09 6.40 -6.11
CA LEU A 202 10.95 4.97 -6.42
C LEU A 202 12.28 4.20 -6.28
N SER A 203 13.40 4.79 -6.69
CA SER A 203 14.73 4.17 -6.57
C SER A 203 15.20 3.98 -5.12
N LYS A 204 14.58 4.69 -4.18
CA LYS A 204 14.88 4.61 -2.73
C LYS A 204 13.95 3.65 -1.97
N LEU A 205 13.20 2.79 -2.68
CA LEU A 205 12.45 1.72 -2.05
C LEU A 205 13.38 0.59 -1.61
N ASN A 206 13.22 0.15 -0.35
CA ASN A 206 13.76 -1.10 0.15
C ASN A 206 12.60 -2.11 0.31
N GLY A 207 12.50 -3.05 -0.61
CA GLY A 207 11.31 -3.88 -0.72
C GLY A 207 10.08 -3.04 -1.08
N ILE A 208 9.13 -2.89 -0.15
CA ILE A 208 7.95 -2.03 -0.29
C ILE A 208 8.01 -0.79 0.63
N LEU A 209 9.01 -0.74 1.53
CA LEU A 209 9.13 0.35 2.49
C LEU A 209 9.92 1.51 1.89
N PRO A 210 9.36 2.74 1.88
CA PRO A 210 10.06 3.91 1.37
C PRO A 210 11.18 4.34 2.30
N GLN A 211 12.27 4.81 1.69
CA GLN A 211 13.39 5.47 2.38
C GLN A 211 13.23 6.98 2.22
N GLY A 212 13.37 7.76 3.28
CA GLY A 212 13.24 9.22 3.25
C GLY A 212 12.23 9.73 4.28
N LYS A 213 11.84 11.01 4.15
CA LYS A 213 10.86 11.64 5.05
C LYS A 213 9.48 11.04 4.84
N THR A 214 9.11 10.11 5.71
CA THR A 214 7.89 9.30 5.59
C THR A 214 6.87 9.66 6.65
N GLY A 215 5.62 9.92 6.22
CA GLY A 215 4.46 10.11 7.10
C GLY A 215 3.74 8.80 7.38
N GLY A 216 3.15 8.68 8.59
CA GLY A 216 2.34 7.54 8.99
C GLY A 216 0.88 7.93 9.20
N TYR A 217 -0.06 7.30 8.51
CA TYR A 217 -1.49 7.42 8.78
C TYR A 217 -1.97 6.21 9.59
N PHE A 218 -2.42 6.46 10.82
CA PHE A 218 -2.84 5.40 11.74
C PHE A 218 -4.17 4.78 11.30
N VAL A 219 -4.22 3.45 11.29
CA VAL A 219 -5.44 2.66 11.05
C VAL A 219 -5.60 1.63 12.15
N LYS A 220 -6.85 1.26 12.44
CA LYS A 220 -7.14 0.20 13.41
C LYS A 220 -6.59 -1.14 12.91
N ARG A 221 -6.12 -1.96 13.82
CA ARG A 221 -5.48 -3.24 13.53
C ARG A 221 -6.40 -4.19 12.75
N GLU A 222 -7.69 -4.20 13.08
CA GLU A 222 -8.66 -5.06 12.41
C GLU A 222 -8.86 -4.64 10.93
N GLU A 223 -8.74 -3.34 10.63
CA GLU A 223 -8.79 -2.83 9.26
C GLU A 223 -7.48 -3.14 8.50
N ALA A 224 -6.36 -3.26 9.23
CA ALA A 224 -5.01 -3.52 8.68
C ALA A 224 -4.76 -5.01 8.39
N MET A 225 -5.76 -5.86 8.49
CA MET A 225 -5.59 -7.29 8.23
C MET A 225 -5.00 -7.55 6.85
N ASN A 226 -3.89 -8.30 6.81
CA ASN A 226 -3.26 -8.80 5.59
C ASN A 226 -3.45 -10.32 5.51
N ILE A 227 -3.88 -10.82 4.36
CA ILE A 227 -4.14 -12.25 4.12
C ILE A 227 -2.90 -12.88 3.50
N ASP A 228 -2.13 -13.63 4.28
CA ASP A 228 -0.97 -14.40 3.82
C ASP A 228 -1.10 -15.90 4.11
N THR A 229 -1.89 -16.29 5.12
CA THR A 229 -2.13 -17.67 5.55
C THR A 229 -3.62 -18.02 5.50
N LEU A 230 -3.95 -19.33 5.52
CA LEU A 230 -5.33 -19.80 5.58
C LEU A 230 -6.04 -19.32 6.84
N THR A 231 -5.36 -19.33 7.99
CA THR A 231 -5.91 -18.82 9.25
C THR A 231 -6.32 -17.35 9.12
N GLN A 232 -5.47 -16.51 8.51
CA GLN A 232 -5.81 -15.11 8.26
C GLN A 232 -6.98 -14.97 7.30
N PHE A 233 -7.11 -15.86 6.31
CA PHE A 233 -8.25 -15.85 5.40
C PHE A 233 -9.56 -16.22 6.12
N GLU A 234 -9.56 -17.25 6.98
CA GLU A 234 -10.74 -17.60 7.77
C GLU A 234 -11.14 -16.47 8.72
N THR A 235 -10.16 -15.86 9.38
CA THR A 235 -10.41 -14.66 10.20
C THR A 235 -11.00 -13.52 9.36
N ALA A 236 -10.47 -13.32 8.15
CA ALA A 236 -11.00 -12.29 7.24
C ALA A 236 -12.44 -12.57 6.80
N LYS A 237 -12.85 -13.82 6.60
CA LYS A 237 -14.26 -14.18 6.33
C LYS A 237 -15.20 -13.75 7.46
N PHE A 238 -14.79 -14.00 8.69
CA PHE A 238 -15.57 -13.57 9.86
C PHE A 238 -15.69 -12.04 9.92
N LEU A 239 -14.57 -11.32 9.77
CA LEU A 239 -14.53 -9.87 9.80
C LEU A 239 -15.21 -9.21 8.59
N ALA A 240 -15.30 -9.92 7.46
CA ALA A 240 -15.93 -9.39 6.25
C ALA A 240 -17.42 -9.03 6.48
N LYS A 241 -18.11 -9.72 7.36
CA LYS A 241 -19.49 -9.39 7.76
C LYS A 241 -19.61 -7.97 8.32
N LYS A 242 -18.58 -7.49 9.02
CA LYS A 242 -18.52 -6.14 9.62
C LYS A 242 -17.95 -5.09 8.66
N TYR A 243 -16.86 -5.41 7.96
CA TYR A 243 -16.06 -4.42 7.22
C TYR A 243 -16.38 -4.33 5.72
N LEU A 244 -17.01 -5.36 5.14
CA LEU A 244 -17.40 -5.42 3.73
C LEU A 244 -18.93 -5.50 3.57
N LYS A 245 -19.67 -4.72 4.38
CA LYS A 245 -21.12 -4.55 4.14
C LYS A 245 -21.36 -4.04 2.72
N LYS A 246 -22.45 -4.53 2.11
CA LYS A 246 -22.91 -4.13 0.77
C LYS A 246 -23.21 -2.64 0.71
#